data_bfec382b3d9b39ecdb7e7c6cb75288ba
#
_entry.id   bfec382b3d9b39ecdb7e7c6cb75288ba
#
_cell.length_a   1.000
_cell.length_b   1.000
_cell.length_c   1.000
_cell.angle_alpha   90.00
_cell.angle_beta   90.00
_cell.angle_gamma   90.00
#
_symmetry.space_group_name_H-M   'P 1'
#
loop_
_entity.id
_entity.type
_entity.pdbx_description
1 polymer ?
#
loop_
_entity_poly.entity_id
_entity_poly.type
_entity_poly.pdbx_seq_one_letter_code
_entity_poly.pdbx_strand_id
1 'polypeptide(L)'
;MVIVTLVIFINCIAVLKELPIVPLLTGGMVLFYLLVFHVDWLMYLMALCTPFSVIFSNKEIHLGLSLPSEAIMIAVTLMFLCRLLYDIHLDKKLLTHPISIAIMVYLVWMLITCITSEIPVVSIKFWLSKIWFTTACYWMVIQLIKDDGKNILRYFNCYAVALAIVVLITTYKHALSGFDEDYAHWVMSPFYNDHTAYGAILAFFLPITGLCFFLPKNNTFQKIFYAVLTAIIAMGLYLSYSRAAWISFVVAIGVFIILKLRIKLSWLIAGGLLFGAAFFYYADDILYKMSRNSQDASGNLTEQLQSISNISTDASNVERLNRWNSAFSMIRERPV
;
A
#
# COMPACT_ATOMS: atom_id res chain seq x y z
N MET A 1 -1.35 20.00 31.12
CA MET A 1 -0.40 18.98 31.57
C MET A 1 -1.02 18.01 32.57
N VAL A 2 -1.51 18.45 33.72
CA VAL A 2 -2.05 17.58 34.80
C VAL A 2 -3.14 16.61 34.31
N ILE A 3 -4.13 17.09 33.52
CA ILE A 3 -5.20 16.27 33.01
C ILE A 3 -4.69 15.17 32.09
N VAL A 4 -3.74 15.48 31.19
CA VAL A 4 -3.15 14.50 30.25
C VAL A 4 -2.38 13.43 31.04
N THR A 5 -1.61 13.82 32.05
CA THR A 5 -0.88 12.88 32.91
C THR A 5 -1.85 11.97 33.65
N LEU A 6 -2.95 12.52 34.18
CA LEU A 6 -3.99 11.76 34.89
C LEU A 6 -4.66 10.73 33.96
N VAL A 7 -5.01 11.15 32.75
CA VAL A 7 -5.62 10.25 31.73
C VAL A 7 -4.66 9.12 31.37
N ILE A 8 -3.38 9.40 31.13
CA ILE A 8 -2.36 8.40 30.87
C ILE A 8 -2.25 7.42 32.04
N PHE A 9 -2.20 7.93 33.27
CA PHE A 9 -2.09 7.11 34.48
C PHE A 9 -3.31 6.20 34.67
N ILE A 10 -4.53 6.71 34.48
CA ILE A 10 -5.77 5.91 34.55
C ILE A 10 -5.75 4.81 33.48
N ASN A 11 -5.33 5.12 32.25
CA ASN A 11 -5.23 4.12 31.17
C ASN A 11 -4.18 3.04 31.50
N CYS A 12 -3.01 3.42 32.05
CA CYS A 12 -2.01 2.44 32.48
C CYS A 12 -2.56 1.48 33.56
N ILE A 13 -3.27 2.02 34.58
CA ILE A 13 -3.90 1.20 35.60
C ILE A 13 -4.98 0.29 35.01
N ALA A 14 -5.79 0.79 34.07
CA ALA A 14 -6.82 0.01 33.43
C ALA A 14 -6.25 -1.16 32.61
N VAL A 15 -5.15 -0.96 31.89
CA VAL A 15 -4.44 -2.02 31.17
C VAL A 15 -3.87 -3.04 32.15
N LEU A 16 -3.25 -2.61 33.26
CA LEU A 16 -2.73 -3.52 34.29
C LEU A 16 -3.81 -4.33 35.00
N LYS A 17 -5.05 -3.80 35.07
CA LYS A 17 -6.22 -4.48 35.63
C LYS A 17 -7.05 -5.25 34.59
N GLU A 18 -6.53 -5.42 33.37
CA GLU A 18 -7.22 -6.11 32.27
C GLU A 18 -8.61 -5.53 31.95
N LEU A 19 -8.78 -4.20 32.12
CA LEU A 19 -10.00 -3.46 31.80
C LEU A 19 -9.86 -2.76 30.44
N PRO A 20 -10.03 -3.45 29.29
CA PRO A 20 -9.76 -2.89 27.94
C PRO A 20 -10.75 -1.79 27.55
N ILE A 21 -11.90 -1.69 28.23
CA ILE A 21 -12.95 -0.70 27.94
C ILE A 21 -12.44 0.73 28.15
N VAL A 22 -11.61 0.98 29.17
CA VAL A 22 -11.14 2.34 29.49
C VAL A 22 -10.22 2.90 28.42
N PRO A 23 -9.14 2.20 27.99
CA PRO A 23 -8.31 2.65 26.86
C PRO A 23 -9.11 2.78 25.55
N LEU A 24 -10.08 1.89 25.30
CA LEU A 24 -10.93 1.94 24.13
C LEU A 24 -11.82 3.19 24.11
N LEU A 25 -12.43 3.56 25.24
CA LEU A 25 -13.26 4.75 25.37
C LEU A 25 -12.41 6.02 25.24
N THR A 26 -11.25 6.09 25.90
CA THR A 26 -10.37 7.26 25.80
C THR A 26 -9.80 7.42 24.39
N GLY A 27 -9.40 6.33 23.72
CA GLY A 27 -9.00 6.35 22.32
C GLY A 27 -10.12 6.82 21.40
N GLY A 28 -11.34 6.32 21.61
CA GLY A 28 -12.53 6.75 20.88
C GLY A 28 -12.84 8.23 21.06
N MET A 29 -12.72 8.76 22.28
CA MET A 29 -12.91 10.19 22.55
C MET A 29 -11.84 11.06 21.85
N VAL A 30 -10.59 10.64 21.85
CA VAL A 30 -9.52 11.35 21.13
C VAL A 30 -9.76 11.32 19.63
N LEU A 31 -10.13 10.16 19.07
CA LEU A 31 -10.45 10.04 17.65
C LEU A 31 -11.66 10.93 17.29
N PHE A 32 -12.70 10.94 18.11
CA PHE A 32 -13.87 11.79 17.90
C PHE A 32 -13.51 13.29 17.95
N TYR A 33 -12.68 13.69 18.91
CA TYR A 33 -12.19 15.06 19.00
C TYR A 33 -11.38 15.47 17.76
N LEU A 34 -10.45 14.61 17.31
CA LEU A 34 -9.69 14.86 16.08
C LEU A 34 -10.58 14.89 14.84
N LEU A 35 -11.59 14.03 14.78
CA LEU A 35 -12.54 13.98 13.66
C LEU A 35 -13.33 15.27 13.51
N VAL A 36 -13.76 15.87 14.63
CA VAL A 36 -14.60 17.07 14.62
C VAL A 36 -13.77 18.33 14.43
N PHE A 37 -12.65 18.47 15.14
CA PHE A 37 -11.90 19.72 15.25
C PHE A 37 -10.60 19.74 14.44
N HIS A 38 -9.97 18.59 14.18
CA HIS A 38 -8.62 18.52 13.60
C HIS A 38 -8.49 17.35 12.61
N VAL A 39 -9.25 17.39 11.53
CA VAL A 39 -9.25 16.32 10.51
C VAL A 39 -7.86 16.08 9.90
N ASP A 40 -7.07 17.13 9.75
CA ASP A 40 -5.71 17.04 9.23
C ASP A 40 -4.83 16.13 10.10
N TRP A 41 -4.92 16.29 11.42
CA TRP A 41 -4.22 15.43 12.37
C TRP A 41 -4.71 13.99 12.34
N LEU A 42 -6.02 13.80 12.13
CA LEU A 42 -6.59 12.47 11.96
C LEU A 42 -6.06 11.79 10.69
N MET A 43 -5.90 12.54 9.59
CA MET A 43 -5.31 12.03 8.35
C MET A 43 -3.84 11.65 8.53
N TYR A 44 -3.05 12.43 9.27
CA TYR A 44 -1.68 12.05 9.60
C TYR A 44 -1.63 10.82 10.51
N LEU A 45 -2.52 10.73 11.48
CA LEU A 45 -2.65 9.55 12.34
C LEU A 45 -3.03 8.31 11.53
N MET A 46 -3.95 8.44 10.56
CA MET A 46 -4.31 7.36 9.63
C MET A 46 -3.08 6.88 8.85
N ALA A 47 -2.30 7.81 8.28
CA ALA A 47 -1.07 7.47 7.56
C ALA A 47 -0.05 6.76 8.46
N LEU A 48 0.10 7.22 9.70
CA LEU A 48 1.00 6.61 10.70
C LEU A 48 0.52 5.20 11.11
N CYS A 49 -0.78 5.01 11.30
CA CYS A 49 -1.35 3.75 11.76
C CYS A 49 -1.42 2.69 10.65
N THR A 50 -1.45 3.08 9.37
CA THR A 50 -1.65 2.14 8.26
C THR A 50 -0.61 1.02 8.22
N PRO A 51 0.72 1.26 8.32
CA PRO A 51 1.70 0.19 8.33
C PRO A 51 1.64 -0.74 9.55
N PHE A 52 1.07 -0.27 10.67
CA PHE A 52 0.91 -1.05 11.91
C PHE A 52 -0.40 -1.83 11.97
N SER A 53 -1.25 -1.69 10.97
CA SER A 53 -2.58 -2.30 11.01
C SER A 53 -2.51 -3.80 10.90
N VAL A 54 -3.24 -4.47 11.79
CA VAL A 54 -3.33 -5.92 11.86
C VAL A 54 -4.74 -6.35 11.45
N ILE A 55 -4.83 -7.41 10.65
CA ILE A 55 -6.11 -7.94 10.18
C ILE A 55 -6.71 -8.83 11.27
N PHE A 56 -7.81 -8.38 11.82
CA PHE A 56 -8.66 -9.20 12.68
C PHE A 56 -9.74 -9.85 11.81
N SER A 57 -9.64 -11.16 11.58
CA SER A 57 -10.63 -11.92 10.83
C SER A 57 -11.45 -12.80 11.77
N ASN A 58 -12.78 -12.66 11.73
CA ASN A 58 -13.67 -13.64 12.34
C ASN A 58 -13.92 -14.76 11.33
N LYS A 59 -13.53 -15.99 11.67
CA LYS A 59 -13.67 -17.18 10.81
C LYS A 59 -15.12 -17.53 10.50
N GLU A 60 -16.05 -17.19 11.40
CA GLU A 60 -17.49 -17.51 11.23
C GLU A 60 -18.17 -16.60 10.21
N ILE A 61 -17.77 -15.31 10.16
CA ILE A 61 -18.46 -14.31 9.33
C ILE A 61 -17.61 -13.97 8.09
N HIS A 62 -16.39 -14.53 7.96
CA HIS A 62 -15.41 -14.19 6.91
C HIS A 62 -15.17 -12.68 6.77
N LEU A 63 -15.35 -11.94 7.87
CA LEU A 63 -15.14 -10.50 7.95
C LEU A 63 -13.77 -10.24 8.58
N GLY A 64 -12.82 -9.72 7.80
CA GLY A 64 -11.56 -9.18 8.29
C GLY A 64 -11.61 -7.64 8.28
N LEU A 65 -11.15 -7.02 9.34
CA LEU A 65 -10.96 -5.57 9.47
C LEU A 65 -9.51 -5.30 9.86
N SER A 66 -8.88 -4.37 9.16
CA SER A 66 -7.49 -3.95 9.47
C SER A 66 -7.53 -2.83 10.51
N LEU A 67 -7.30 -3.17 11.76
CA LEU A 67 -7.30 -2.20 12.85
C LEU A 67 -5.88 -1.70 13.14
N PRO A 68 -5.67 -0.39 13.44
CA PRO A 68 -6.72 0.64 13.59
C PRO A 68 -7.08 1.40 12.29
N SER A 69 -6.38 1.20 11.16
CA SER A 69 -6.52 2.05 9.97
C SER A 69 -7.92 2.06 9.36
N GLU A 70 -8.57 0.91 9.19
CA GLU A 70 -9.92 0.87 8.60
C GLU A 70 -10.97 1.55 9.48
N ALA A 71 -10.85 1.45 10.80
CA ALA A 71 -11.74 2.17 11.71
C ALA A 71 -11.62 3.70 11.53
N ILE A 72 -10.39 4.20 11.36
CA ILE A 72 -10.15 5.61 11.09
C ILE A 72 -10.69 6.00 9.70
N MET A 73 -10.49 5.17 8.67
CA MET A 73 -11.03 5.40 7.33
C MET A 73 -12.55 5.45 7.32
N ILE A 74 -13.22 4.57 8.06
CA ILE A 74 -14.69 4.58 8.21
C ILE A 74 -15.14 5.88 8.88
N ALA A 75 -14.50 6.29 9.97
CA ALA A 75 -14.81 7.54 10.67
C ALA A 75 -14.65 8.77 9.76
N VAL A 76 -13.53 8.83 9.01
CA VAL A 76 -13.27 9.88 8.02
C VAL A 76 -14.32 9.88 6.91
N THR A 77 -14.76 8.71 6.46
CA THR A 77 -15.80 8.58 5.44
C THR A 77 -17.14 9.08 5.94
N LEU A 78 -17.55 8.72 7.16
CA LEU A 78 -18.77 9.22 7.76
C LEU A 78 -18.75 10.74 7.88
N MET A 79 -17.62 11.31 8.31
CA MET A 79 -17.47 12.76 8.36
C MET A 79 -17.52 13.41 6.96
N PHE A 80 -16.91 12.80 5.95
CA PHE A 80 -17.00 13.27 4.57
C PHE A 80 -18.43 13.28 4.08
N LEU A 81 -19.21 12.23 4.36
CA LEU A 81 -20.65 12.18 4.03
C LEU A 81 -21.45 13.25 4.77
N CYS A 82 -21.18 13.48 6.05
CA CYS A 82 -21.81 14.57 6.80
C CYS A 82 -21.50 15.93 6.16
N ARG A 83 -20.24 16.19 5.78
CA ARG A 83 -19.87 17.44 5.09
C ARG A 83 -20.56 17.58 3.73
N LEU A 84 -20.72 16.48 3.00
CA LEU A 84 -21.42 16.46 1.72
C LEU A 84 -22.92 16.81 1.88
N LEU A 85 -23.57 16.26 2.91
CA LEU A 85 -24.99 16.50 3.19
C LEU A 85 -25.28 17.93 3.67
N TYR A 86 -24.38 18.51 4.45
CA TYR A 86 -24.53 19.87 4.99
C TYR A 86 -23.87 20.96 4.14
N ASP A 87 -23.37 20.62 2.94
CA ASP A 87 -22.68 21.53 1.98
C ASP A 87 -21.52 22.31 2.63
N ILE A 88 -20.85 21.72 3.62
CA ILE A 88 -19.77 22.34 4.38
C ILE A 88 -18.43 22.13 3.63
N HIS A 89 -17.96 23.19 2.94
CA HIS A 89 -16.58 23.34 2.44
C HIS A 89 -16.03 22.20 1.54
N LEU A 90 -16.89 21.47 0.80
CA LEU A 90 -16.44 20.56 -0.24
C LEU A 90 -16.24 21.31 -1.55
N ASP A 91 -15.06 21.17 -2.12
CA ASP A 91 -14.79 21.75 -3.43
C ASP A 91 -15.53 20.98 -4.53
N LYS A 92 -16.57 21.60 -5.08
CA LYS A 92 -17.34 21.02 -6.20
C LYS A 92 -16.47 20.65 -7.39
N LYS A 93 -15.35 21.38 -7.62
CA LYS A 93 -14.38 21.05 -8.68
C LYS A 93 -13.69 19.71 -8.46
N LEU A 94 -13.49 19.31 -7.20
CA LEU A 94 -12.91 18.01 -6.89
C LEU A 94 -13.87 16.88 -7.26
N LEU A 95 -15.14 17.01 -6.94
CA LEU A 95 -16.16 15.99 -7.25
C LEU A 95 -16.44 15.88 -8.76
N THR A 96 -16.39 17.00 -9.49
CA THR A 96 -16.62 17.04 -10.95
C THR A 96 -15.36 16.77 -11.76
N HIS A 97 -14.22 16.52 -11.13
CA HIS A 97 -12.99 16.19 -11.85
C HIS A 97 -13.13 14.84 -12.60
N PRO A 98 -12.62 14.70 -13.84
CA PRO A 98 -12.80 13.49 -14.65
C PRO A 98 -12.40 12.20 -13.92
N ILE A 99 -11.31 12.23 -13.14
CA ILE A 99 -10.87 11.08 -12.34
C ILE A 99 -11.92 10.75 -11.25
N SER A 100 -12.46 11.75 -10.56
CA SER A 100 -13.50 11.53 -9.54
C SER A 100 -14.77 10.95 -10.14
N ILE A 101 -15.18 11.44 -11.34
CA ILE A 101 -16.31 10.90 -12.08
C ILE A 101 -16.05 9.43 -12.47
N ALA A 102 -14.86 9.11 -12.99
CA ALA A 102 -14.51 7.74 -13.32
C ALA A 102 -14.55 6.81 -12.11
N ILE A 103 -14.06 7.27 -10.95
CA ILE A 103 -14.14 6.53 -9.69
C ILE A 103 -15.60 6.33 -9.26
N MET A 104 -16.44 7.36 -9.35
CA MET A 104 -17.86 7.23 -9.02
C MET A 104 -18.58 6.23 -9.94
N VAL A 105 -18.32 6.30 -11.25
CA VAL A 105 -18.86 5.33 -12.21
C VAL A 105 -18.41 3.91 -11.87
N TYR A 106 -17.14 3.72 -11.51
CA TYR A 106 -16.62 2.44 -11.07
C TYR A 106 -17.33 1.93 -9.81
N LEU A 107 -17.54 2.80 -8.78
CA LEU A 107 -18.23 2.42 -7.56
C LEU A 107 -19.71 2.08 -7.81
N VAL A 108 -20.39 2.80 -8.70
CA VAL A 108 -21.77 2.50 -9.12
C VAL A 108 -21.82 1.16 -9.86
N TRP A 109 -20.89 0.89 -10.78
CA TRP A 109 -20.79 -0.38 -11.46
C TRP A 109 -20.60 -1.56 -10.49
N MET A 110 -19.68 -1.39 -9.52
CA MET A 110 -19.49 -2.40 -8.47
C MET A 110 -20.76 -2.66 -7.64
N LEU A 111 -21.54 -1.60 -7.36
CA LEU A 111 -22.81 -1.77 -6.64
C LEU A 111 -23.81 -2.60 -7.46
N ILE A 112 -23.90 -2.34 -8.77
CA ILE A 112 -24.76 -3.13 -9.68
C ILE A 112 -24.34 -4.60 -9.66
N THR A 113 -23.03 -4.87 -9.76
CA THR A 113 -22.51 -6.25 -9.73
C THR A 113 -22.67 -6.93 -8.38
N CYS A 114 -22.80 -6.19 -7.26
CA CYS A 114 -23.15 -6.78 -5.96
C CYS A 114 -24.56 -7.40 -5.93
N ILE A 115 -25.50 -6.85 -6.72
CA ILE A 115 -26.89 -7.34 -6.79
C ILE A 115 -26.94 -8.68 -7.54
N THR A 116 -26.08 -8.86 -8.55
CA THR A 116 -26.00 -10.08 -9.36
C THR A 116 -25.05 -11.14 -8.78
N SER A 117 -24.41 -10.84 -7.65
CA SER A 117 -23.40 -11.72 -7.04
C SER A 117 -24.03 -12.98 -6.41
N GLU A 118 -23.34 -14.11 -6.50
CA GLU A 118 -23.72 -15.36 -5.82
C GLU A 118 -23.58 -15.27 -4.29
N ILE A 119 -22.67 -14.42 -3.79
CA ILE A 119 -22.43 -14.20 -2.36
C ILE A 119 -22.56 -12.68 -2.04
N PRO A 120 -23.80 -12.15 -1.97
CA PRO A 120 -24.04 -10.70 -1.87
C PRO A 120 -23.37 -10.05 -0.65
N VAL A 121 -23.34 -10.74 0.50
CA VAL A 121 -22.76 -10.22 1.75
C VAL A 121 -21.27 -9.91 1.58
N VAL A 122 -20.51 -10.80 0.94
CA VAL A 122 -19.08 -10.62 0.68
C VAL A 122 -18.86 -9.48 -0.33
N SER A 123 -19.68 -9.42 -1.36
CA SER A 123 -19.62 -8.40 -2.41
C SER A 123 -19.94 -7.00 -1.86
N ILE A 124 -20.98 -6.88 -1.05
CA ILE A 124 -21.34 -5.60 -0.40
C ILE A 124 -20.23 -5.14 0.53
N LYS A 125 -19.66 -6.04 1.33
CA LYS A 125 -18.51 -5.69 2.18
C LYS A 125 -17.32 -5.18 1.35
N PHE A 126 -16.98 -5.86 0.26
CA PHE A 126 -15.91 -5.44 -0.63
C PHE A 126 -16.19 -4.07 -1.24
N TRP A 127 -17.42 -3.81 -1.68
CA TRP A 127 -17.87 -2.52 -2.16
C TRP A 127 -17.77 -1.42 -1.10
N LEU A 128 -18.25 -1.66 0.13
CA LEU A 128 -18.11 -0.72 1.24
C LEU A 128 -16.64 -0.41 1.52
N SER A 129 -15.76 -1.43 1.51
CA SER A 129 -14.33 -1.18 1.71
C SER A 129 -13.73 -0.27 0.65
N LYS A 130 -14.17 -0.37 -0.61
CA LYS A 130 -13.75 0.55 -1.67
C LYS A 130 -14.22 1.99 -1.45
N ILE A 131 -15.41 2.16 -0.87
CA ILE A 131 -15.93 3.51 -0.54
C ILE A 131 -15.03 4.18 0.50
N TRP A 132 -14.78 3.55 1.65
CA TRP A 132 -13.96 4.22 2.67
C TRP A 132 -12.50 4.37 2.24
N PHE A 133 -11.93 3.41 1.51
CA PHE A 133 -10.60 3.58 0.92
C PHE A 133 -10.53 4.77 -0.03
N THR A 134 -11.48 4.87 -0.96
CA THR A 134 -11.51 5.97 -1.92
C THR A 134 -11.74 7.30 -1.24
N THR A 135 -12.66 7.36 -0.27
CA THR A 135 -12.95 8.60 0.46
C THR A 135 -11.74 9.07 1.25
N ALA A 136 -11.14 8.18 2.04
CA ALA A 136 -10.04 8.53 2.91
C ALA A 136 -8.73 8.77 2.13
N CYS A 137 -8.39 7.91 1.17
CA CYS A 137 -7.09 7.96 0.50
C CYS A 137 -7.07 8.82 -0.78
N TYR A 138 -8.22 9.18 -1.33
CA TYR A 138 -8.29 10.04 -2.51
C TYR A 138 -8.92 11.40 -2.18
N TRP A 139 -10.22 11.47 -1.88
CA TRP A 139 -10.89 12.77 -1.71
C TRP A 139 -10.36 13.57 -0.52
N MET A 140 -10.20 12.94 0.64
CA MET A 140 -9.72 13.64 1.83
C MET A 140 -8.23 13.97 1.77
N VAL A 141 -7.40 13.13 1.15
CA VAL A 141 -5.97 13.43 0.93
C VAL A 141 -5.80 14.60 -0.02
N ILE A 142 -6.59 14.68 -1.12
CA ILE A 142 -6.52 15.82 -2.04
C ILE A 142 -6.94 17.11 -1.32
N GLN A 143 -8.00 17.07 -0.50
CA GLN A 143 -8.40 18.22 0.28
C GLN A 143 -7.29 18.67 1.24
N LEU A 144 -6.68 17.75 1.98
CA LEU A 144 -5.55 18.01 2.86
C LEU A 144 -4.38 18.70 2.14
N ILE A 145 -4.04 18.23 0.94
CA ILE A 145 -2.95 18.79 0.12
C ILE A 145 -3.32 20.16 -0.41
N LYS A 146 -4.59 20.37 -0.76
CA LYS A 146 -5.08 21.64 -1.28
C LYS A 146 -5.02 22.75 -0.25
N ASP A 147 -5.30 22.42 1.02
CA ASP A 147 -5.27 23.39 2.13
C ASP A 147 -3.84 23.90 2.40
N ASP A 148 -2.83 23.04 2.37
CA ASP A 148 -1.39 23.39 2.36
C ASP A 148 -0.61 22.31 1.59
N GLY A 149 0.06 22.70 0.51
CA GLY A 149 0.89 21.78 -0.29
C GLY A 149 2.02 21.09 0.49
N LYS A 150 2.42 21.63 1.67
CA LYS A 150 3.40 20.97 2.57
C LYS A 150 2.80 19.73 3.25
N ASN A 151 1.49 19.60 3.29
CA ASN A 151 0.81 18.48 3.94
C ASN A 151 1.09 17.16 3.23
N ILE A 152 1.35 17.18 1.92
CA ILE A 152 1.76 15.97 1.19
C ILE A 152 3.01 15.35 1.80
N LEU A 153 4.04 16.18 2.06
CA LEU A 153 5.29 15.69 2.62
C LEU A 153 5.13 15.21 4.06
N ARG A 154 4.30 15.91 4.87
CA ARG A 154 3.97 15.49 6.22
C ARG A 154 3.24 14.15 6.23
N TYR A 155 2.25 13.97 5.35
CA TYR A 155 1.49 12.74 5.20
C TYR A 155 2.40 11.55 4.82
N PHE A 156 3.26 11.74 3.81
CA PHE A 156 4.24 10.73 3.41
C PHE A 156 5.24 10.41 4.52
N ASN A 157 5.73 11.40 5.25
CA ASN A 157 6.67 11.20 6.34
C ASN A 157 6.04 10.39 7.49
N CYS A 158 4.78 10.64 7.85
CA CYS A 158 4.07 9.86 8.86
C CYS A 158 4.03 8.38 8.48
N TYR A 159 3.66 8.08 7.24
CA TYR A 159 3.63 6.71 6.73
C TYR A 159 5.03 6.09 6.67
N ALA A 160 6.02 6.81 6.12
CA ALA A 160 7.37 6.31 5.94
C ALA A 160 8.08 6.00 7.27
N VAL A 161 7.85 6.82 8.31
CA VAL A 161 8.39 6.56 9.66
C VAL A 161 7.76 5.28 10.25
N ALA A 162 6.45 5.13 10.15
CA ALA A 162 5.77 3.92 10.61
C ALA A 162 6.25 2.68 9.84
N LEU A 163 6.39 2.80 8.52
CA LEU A 163 6.93 1.74 7.67
C LEU A 163 8.36 1.36 8.08
N ALA A 164 9.23 2.34 8.36
CA ALA A 164 10.59 2.07 8.81
C ALA A 164 10.62 1.31 10.14
N ILE A 165 9.73 1.63 11.08
CA ILE A 165 9.59 0.88 12.34
C ILE A 165 9.17 -0.57 12.06
N VAL A 166 8.19 -0.78 11.17
CA VAL A 166 7.79 -2.14 10.75
C VAL A 166 8.96 -2.88 10.12
N VAL A 167 9.75 -2.22 9.25
CA VAL A 167 10.97 -2.81 8.67
C VAL A 167 11.96 -3.24 9.76
N LEU A 168 12.20 -2.41 10.77
CA LEU A 168 13.09 -2.77 11.87
C LEU A 168 12.58 -3.98 12.67
N ILE A 169 11.27 -4.04 12.94
CA ILE A 169 10.65 -5.18 13.63
C ILE A 169 10.75 -6.45 12.79
N THR A 170 10.45 -6.38 11.50
CA THR A 170 10.54 -7.54 10.59
C THR A 170 11.98 -7.99 10.41
N THR A 171 12.94 -7.06 10.27
CA THR A 171 14.36 -7.38 10.19
C THR A 171 14.87 -8.04 11.46
N TYR A 172 14.44 -7.55 12.63
CA TYR A 172 14.79 -8.17 13.91
C TYR A 172 14.26 -9.61 14.01
N LYS A 173 12.99 -9.84 13.63
CA LYS A 173 12.43 -11.21 13.58
C LYS A 173 13.20 -12.10 12.61
N HIS A 174 13.57 -11.58 11.44
CA HIS A 174 14.33 -12.31 10.43
C HIS A 174 15.75 -12.65 10.93
N ALA A 175 16.39 -11.74 11.67
CA ALA A 175 17.69 -12.01 12.28
C ALA A 175 17.64 -13.14 13.32
N LEU A 176 16.55 -13.24 14.10
CA LEU A 176 16.35 -14.36 15.04
C LEU A 176 16.22 -15.72 14.37
N SER A 177 15.77 -15.79 13.12
CA SER A 177 15.73 -17.02 12.30
C SER A 177 17.01 -17.25 11.49
N GLY A 178 18.07 -16.46 11.70
CA GLY A 178 19.33 -16.59 10.98
C GLY A 178 19.27 -16.12 9.52
N PHE A 179 18.32 -15.24 9.17
CA PHE A 179 18.04 -14.76 7.81
C PHE A 179 17.67 -15.86 6.82
N ASP A 180 16.99 -16.89 7.30
CA ASP A 180 16.45 -17.96 6.46
C ASP A 180 15.46 -17.44 5.42
N GLU A 181 15.60 -17.89 4.15
CA GLU A 181 14.80 -17.42 3.03
C GLU A 181 13.34 -17.85 3.13
N ASP A 182 13.09 -19.10 3.52
CA ASP A 182 11.73 -19.62 3.67
C ASP A 182 10.96 -18.85 4.73
N TYR A 183 11.63 -18.46 5.82
CA TYR A 183 11.06 -17.65 6.88
C TYR A 183 10.81 -16.21 6.43
N ALA A 184 11.60 -15.68 5.48
CA ALA A 184 11.41 -14.34 4.93
C ALA A 184 10.02 -14.12 4.32
N HIS A 185 9.36 -15.17 3.81
CA HIS A 185 8.02 -15.09 3.23
C HIS A 185 6.92 -14.79 4.26
N TRP A 186 7.17 -14.97 5.56
CA TRP A 186 6.20 -14.85 6.64
C TRP A 186 6.58 -13.84 7.72
N VAL A 187 7.82 -13.37 7.72
CA VAL A 187 8.38 -12.50 8.79
C VAL A 187 7.62 -11.20 8.98
N MET A 188 6.98 -10.67 7.91
CA MET A 188 6.21 -9.43 7.94
C MET A 188 4.87 -9.55 8.67
N SER A 189 4.43 -10.77 8.97
CA SER A 189 3.22 -10.96 9.79
C SER A 189 3.43 -10.37 11.20
N PRO A 190 2.42 -9.73 11.82
CA PRO A 190 1.01 -9.63 11.40
C PRO A 190 0.70 -8.38 10.55
N PHE A 191 1.67 -7.55 10.18
CA PHE A 191 1.45 -6.26 9.52
C PHE A 191 1.08 -6.39 8.04
N TYR A 192 1.70 -7.33 7.34
CA TYR A 192 1.42 -7.63 5.93
C TYR A 192 1.12 -9.11 5.75
N ASN A 193 0.22 -9.42 4.81
CA ASN A 193 -0.22 -10.79 4.56
C ASN A 193 0.83 -11.65 3.87
N ASP A 194 1.65 -11.01 3.02
CA ASP A 194 2.66 -11.68 2.22
C ASP A 194 3.87 -10.76 1.93
N HIS A 195 4.98 -11.37 1.54
CA HIS A 195 6.22 -10.68 1.21
C HIS A 195 6.09 -9.80 -0.05
N THR A 196 5.16 -10.09 -0.96
CA THR A 196 4.98 -9.32 -2.19
C THR A 196 4.31 -7.99 -1.90
N ALA A 197 3.27 -7.96 -1.06
CA ALA A 197 2.62 -6.73 -0.59
C ALA A 197 3.59 -5.86 0.21
N TYR A 198 4.39 -6.49 1.10
CA TYR A 198 5.43 -5.81 1.86
C TYR A 198 6.52 -5.24 0.94
N GLY A 199 7.03 -6.02 -0.02
CA GLY A 199 8.00 -5.55 -0.99
C GLY A 199 7.49 -4.42 -1.88
N ALA A 200 6.23 -4.49 -2.31
CA ALA A 200 5.61 -3.47 -3.15
C ALA A 200 5.54 -2.10 -2.47
N ILE A 201 5.15 -2.05 -1.18
CA ILE A 201 5.10 -0.78 -0.45
C ILE A 201 6.50 -0.22 -0.21
N LEU A 202 7.50 -1.07 0.04
CA LEU A 202 8.89 -0.64 0.19
C LEU A 202 9.45 -0.08 -1.13
N ALA A 203 9.19 -0.75 -2.26
CA ALA A 203 9.58 -0.29 -3.58
C ALA A 203 8.92 1.06 -3.95
N PHE A 204 7.71 1.31 -3.46
CA PHE A 204 7.01 2.59 -3.66
C PHE A 204 7.63 3.72 -2.81
N PHE A 205 7.92 3.47 -1.53
CA PHE A 205 8.44 4.51 -0.64
C PHE A 205 9.93 4.79 -0.81
N LEU A 206 10.72 3.83 -1.25
CA LEU A 206 12.17 3.97 -1.42
C LEU A 206 12.59 5.12 -2.33
N PRO A 207 12.07 5.26 -3.56
CA PRO A 207 12.42 6.40 -4.42
C PRO A 207 11.92 7.73 -3.86
N ILE A 208 10.78 7.77 -3.16
CA ILE A 208 10.24 9.00 -2.57
C ILE A 208 11.15 9.49 -1.46
N THR A 209 11.52 8.62 -0.51
CA THR A 209 12.42 8.99 0.60
C THR A 209 13.81 9.37 0.09
N GLY A 210 14.34 8.66 -0.91
CA GLY A 210 15.59 8.99 -1.57
C GLY A 210 15.56 10.36 -2.26
N LEU A 211 14.48 10.71 -2.95
CA LEU A 211 14.32 12.03 -3.56
C LEU A 211 14.18 13.14 -2.51
N CYS A 212 13.50 12.87 -1.39
CA CYS A 212 13.40 13.82 -0.29
C CYS A 212 14.75 14.20 0.30
N PHE A 213 15.74 13.29 0.28
CA PHE A 213 17.11 13.59 0.70
C PHE A 213 17.73 14.75 -0.12
N PHE A 214 17.44 14.81 -1.42
CA PHE A 214 18.00 15.81 -2.34
C PHE A 214 17.22 17.14 -2.38
N LEU A 215 16.18 17.31 -1.57
CA LEU A 215 15.42 18.56 -1.55
C LEU A 215 16.30 19.73 -1.11
N PRO A 216 16.39 20.83 -1.90
CA PRO A 216 17.36 21.92 -1.68
C PRO A 216 17.09 22.72 -0.41
N LYS A 217 15.87 22.67 0.13
CA LYS A 217 15.45 23.40 1.35
C LYS A 217 15.75 22.63 2.65
N ASN A 218 16.25 21.41 2.56
CA ASN A 218 16.50 20.58 3.73
C ASN A 218 17.76 21.03 4.46
N ASN A 219 17.65 21.18 5.78
CA ASN A 219 18.77 21.35 6.67
C ASN A 219 19.53 20.01 6.86
N THR A 220 20.69 20.06 7.49
CA THR A 220 21.54 18.86 7.73
C THR A 220 20.80 17.77 8.49
N PHE A 221 20.02 18.12 9.50
CA PHE A 221 19.23 17.15 10.27
C PHE A 221 18.20 16.43 9.41
N GLN A 222 17.46 17.14 8.55
CA GLN A 222 16.49 16.56 7.63
C GLN A 222 17.16 15.65 6.59
N LYS A 223 18.34 16.03 6.09
CA LYS A 223 19.12 15.16 5.19
C LYS A 223 19.53 13.86 5.87
N ILE A 224 20.04 13.91 7.09
CA ILE A 224 20.38 12.72 7.88
C ILE A 224 19.13 11.87 8.12
N PHE A 225 18.01 12.48 8.50
CA PHE A 225 16.73 11.79 8.69
C PHE A 225 16.30 11.01 7.44
N TYR A 226 16.28 11.66 6.26
CA TYR A 226 15.91 10.98 5.01
C TYR A 226 16.95 9.95 4.56
N ALA A 227 18.23 10.15 4.83
CA ALA A 227 19.27 9.15 4.53
C ALA A 227 19.05 7.88 5.36
N VAL A 228 18.82 8.02 6.67
CA VAL A 228 18.54 6.89 7.57
C VAL A 228 17.26 6.18 7.17
N LEU A 229 16.20 6.94 6.89
CA LEU A 229 14.91 6.39 6.50
C LEU A 229 15.03 5.59 5.19
N THR A 230 15.73 6.14 4.19
CA THR A 230 15.98 5.49 2.91
C THR A 230 16.82 4.22 3.09
N ALA A 231 17.84 4.25 3.94
CA ALA A 231 18.68 3.08 4.21
C ALA A 231 17.88 1.95 4.88
N ILE A 232 17.01 2.26 5.86
CA ILE A 232 16.14 1.28 6.51
C ILE A 232 15.18 0.64 5.49
N ILE A 233 14.51 1.47 4.66
CA ILE A 233 13.56 0.98 3.65
C ILE A 233 14.29 0.15 2.59
N ALA A 234 15.48 0.56 2.14
CA ALA A 234 16.30 -0.20 1.20
C ALA A 234 16.72 -1.57 1.76
N MET A 235 17.11 -1.63 3.03
CA MET A 235 17.41 -2.88 3.73
C MET A 235 16.18 -3.79 3.75
N GLY A 236 14.99 -3.25 4.09
CA GLY A 236 13.75 -4.01 4.08
C GLY A 236 13.40 -4.54 2.69
N LEU A 237 13.59 -3.74 1.64
CA LEU A 237 13.35 -4.14 0.26
C LEU A 237 14.29 -5.29 -0.16
N TYR A 238 15.57 -5.21 0.20
CA TYR A 238 16.51 -6.28 -0.06
C TYR A 238 16.09 -7.58 0.62
N LEU A 239 15.75 -7.52 1.92
CA LEU A 239 15.34 -8.66 2.74
C LEU A 239 13.90 -9.14 2.47
N SER A 240 13.16 -8.48 1.58
CA SER A 240 11.79 -8.91 1.23
C SER A 240 11.75 -10.11 0.29
N TYR A 241 12.86 -10.45 -0.34
CA TYR A 241 12.99 -11.50 -1.36
C TYR A 241 11.92 -11.44 -2.47
N SER A 242 11.34 -10.23 -2.69
CA SER A 242 10.32 -10.02 -3.72
C SER A 242 10.94 -9.55 -5.03
N ARG A 243 11.09 -10.47 -5.99
CA ARG A 243 11.62 -10.18 -7.35
C ARG A 243 10.87 -9.03 -8.04
N ALA A 244 9.54 -9.06 -7.93
CA ALA A 244 8.69 -8.03 -8.53
C ALA A 244 8.96 -6.64 -7.92
N ALA A 245 9.21 -6.56 -6.62
CA ALA A 245 9.51 -5.30 -5.94
C ALA A 245 10.87 -4.74 -6.35
N TRP A 246 11.90 -5.58 -6.51
CA TRP A 246 13.22 -5.15 -7.01
C TRP A 246 13.14 -4.61 -8.43
N ILE A 247 12.43 -5.32 -9.32
CA ILE A 247 12.22 -4.87 -10.72
C ILE A 247 11.46 -3.55 -10.71
N SER A 248 10.41 -3.40 -9.91
CA SER A 248 9.64 -2.17 -9.80
C SER A 248 10.49 -0.98 -9.38
N PHE A 249 11.41 -1.17 -8.45
CA PHE A 249 12.35 -0.14 -8.03
C PHE A 249 13.32 0.26 -9.15
N VAL A 250 13.87 -0.72 -9.89
CA VAL A 250 14.74 -0.45 -11.06
C VAL A 250 13.97 0.33 -12.14
N VAL A 251 12.73 -0.05 -12.42
CA VAL A 251 11.85 0.67 -13.36
C VAL A 251 11.59 2.09 -12.87
N ALA A 252 11.34 2.29 -11.58
CA ALA A 252 11.14 3.63 -11.02
C ALA A 252 12.37 4.54 -11.19
N ILE A 253 13.58 4.00 -10.99
CA ILE A 253 14.83 4.71 -11.28
C ILE A 253 14.93 5.03 -12.78
N GLY A 254 14.62 4.08 -13.65
CA GLY A 254 14.61 4.29 -15.11
C GLY A 254 13.68 5.43 -15.52
N VAL A 255 12.45 5.44 -15.01
CA VAL A 255 11.49 6.52 -15.25
C VAL A 255 12.03 7.88 -14.73
N PHE A 256 12.61 7.89 -13.53
CA PHE A 256 13.23 9.10 -12.99
C PHE A 256 14.35 9.64 -13.90
N ILE A 257 15.23 8.77 -14.40
CA ILE A 257 16.31 9.14 -15.33
C ILE A 257 15.75 9.71 -16.64
N ILE A 258 14.74 9.05 -17.22
CA ILE A 258 14.05 9.52 -18.44
C ILE A 258 13.51 10.93 -18.25
N LEU A 259 12.80 11.17 -17.13
CA LEU A 259 12.24 12.49 -16.82
C LEU A 259 13.33 13.55 -16.58
N LYS A 260 14.38 13.19 -15.85
CA LYS A 260 15.51 14.10 -15.55
C LYS A 260 16.28 14.48 -16.79
N LEU A 261 16.51 13.55 -17.71
CA LEU A 261 17.18 13.78 -18.99
C LEU A 261 16.25 14.41 -20.04
N ARG A 262 14.96 14.60 -19.70
CA ARG A 262 13.95 15.17 -20.61
C ARG A 262 13.89 14.43 -21.96
N ILE A 263 14.01 13.11 -21.94
CA ILE A 263 13.95 12.27 -23.15
C ILE A 263 12.59 12.47 -23.82
N LYS A 264 12.59 12.83 -25.09
CA LYS A 264 11.35 13.07 -25.85
C LYS A 264 10.58 11.75 -26.00
N LEU A 265 9.26 11.82 -25.86
CA LEU A 265 8.37 10.65 -25.99
C LEU A 265 8.56 9.90 -27.31
N SER A 266 8.91 10.63 -28.40
CA SER A 266 9.21 10.02 -29.70
C SER A 266 10.37 9.02 -29.66
N TRP A 267 11.42 9.30 -28.87
CA TRP A 267 12.54 8.37 -28.70
C TRP A 267 12.15 7.15 -27.87
N LEU A 268 11.27 7.33 -26.87
CA LEU A 268 10.74 6.21 -26.08
C LEU A 268 9.85 5.31 -26.93
N ILE A 269 9.00 5.91 -27.79
CA ILE A 269 8.16 5.14 -28.71
C ILE A 269 9.04 4.41 -29.73
N ALA A 270 10.02 5.07 -30.34
CA ALA A 270 10.93 4.43 -31.28
C ALA A 270 11.73 3.29 -30.63
N GLY A 271 12.26 3.48 -29.44
CA GLY A 271 12.94 2.44 -28.66
C GLY A 271 12.01 1.28 -28.32
N GLY A 272 10.77 1.57 -27.89
CA GLY A 272 9.76 0.56 -27.61
C GLY A 272 9.37 -0.26 -28.84
N LEU A 273 9.23 0.39 -29.99
CA LEU A 273 8.95 -0.31 -31.25
C LEU A 273 10.12 -1.19 -31.70
N LEU A 274 11.35 -0.70 -31.58
CA LEU A 274 12.56 -1.48 -31.88
C LEU A 274 12.69 -2.68 -30.94
N PHE A 275 12.49 -2.46 -29.63
CA PHE A 275 12.51 -3.55 -28.64
C PHE A 275 11.38 -4.57 -28.92
N GLY A 276 10.17 -4.10 -29.22
CA GLY A 276 9.06 -4.95 -29.58
C GLY A 276 9.33 -5.76 -30.85
N ALA A 277 9.87 -5.13 -31.88
CA ALA A 277 10.23 -5.83 -33.13
C ALA A 277 11.33 -6.89 -32.88
N ALA A 278 12.36 -6.56 -32.08
CA ALA A 278 13.38 -7.51 -31.69
C ALA A 278 12.81 -8.66 -30.84
N PHE A 279 11.92 -8.37 -29.90
CA PHE A 279 11.23 -9.38 -29.09
C PHE A 279 10.41 -10.33 -29.97
N PHE A 280 9.63 -9.81 -30.92
CA PHE A 280 8.85 -10.65 -31.83
C PHE A 280 9.75 -11.47 -32.78
N TYR A 281 10.88 -10.92 -33.22
CA TYR A 281 11.84 -11.65 -34.06
C TYR A 281 12.47 -12.83 -33.33
N TYR A 282 12.79 -12.64 -32.04
CA TYR A 282 13.40 -13.70 -31.21
C TYR A 282 12.37 -14.44 -30.33
N ALA A 283 11.07 -14.25 -30.55
CA ALA A 283 10.03 -14.77 -29.68
C ALA A 283 10.10 -16.29 -29.50
N ASP A 284 10.30 -17.03 -30.59
CA ASP A 284 10.38 -18.51 -30.56
C ASP A 284 11.60 -18.99 -29.75
N ASP A 285 12.77 -18.36 -29.93
CA ASP A 285 13.97 -18.67 -29.16
C ASP A 285 13.81 -18.33 -27.68
N ILE A 286 13.17 -17.19 -27.39
CA ILE A 286 12.89 -16.76 -26.01
C ILE A 286 11.92 -17.74 -25.35
N LEU A 287 10.80 -18.06 -26.01
CA LEU A 287 9.81 -18.99 -25.50
C LEU A 287 10.39 -20.41 -25.31
N TYR A 288 11.23 -20.86 -26.23
CA TYR A 288 11.93 -22.15 -26.12
C TYR A 288 12.87 -22.17 -24.90
N LYS A 289 13.66 -21.12 -24.69
CA LYS A 289 14.54 -21.01 -23.52
C LYS A 289 13.74 -20.92 -22.21
N MET A 290 12.65 -20.15 -22.21
CA MET A 290 11.75 -20.03 -21.05
C MET A 290 11.07 -21.35 -20.70
N SER A 291 10.62 -22.13 -21.70
CA SER A 291 9.98 -23.43 -21.48
C SER A 291 10.94 -24.50 -20.97
N ARG A 292 12.24 -24.37 -21.23
CA ARG A 292 13.30 -25.26 -20.73
C ARG A 292 13.92 -24.83 -19.40
N ASN A 293 13.61 -23.62 -18.94
CA ASN A 293 14.12 -23.14 -17.68
C ASN A 293 13.32 -23.77 -16.53
N SER A 294 13.97 -24.64 -15.78
CA SER A 294 13.43 -25.28 -14.56
C SER A 294 14.06 -24.73 -13.27
N GLN A 295 14.72 -23.57 -13.35
CA GLN A 295 15.35 -22.96 -12.19
C GLN A 295 14.28 -22.38 -11.28
N ASP A 296 14.13 -22.93 -10.09
CA ASP A 296 13.26 -22.40 -9.04
C ASP A 296 13.93 -21.23 -8.30
N ALA A 297 13.14 -20.43 -7.60
CA ALA A 297 13.65 -19.36 -6.78
C ALA A 297 14.52 -19.92 -5.64
N SER A 298 15.66 -19.30 -5.40
CA SER A 298 16.58 -19.67 -4.31
C SER A 298 17.16 -18.41 -3.66
N GLY A 299 17.89 -18.55 -2.54
CA GLY A 299 18.52 -17.45 -1.81
C GLY A 299 19.55 -16.63 -2.58
N ASN A 300 20.02 -17.13 -3.73
CA ASN A 300 20.97 -16.43 -4.57
C ASN A 300 20.28 -15.48 -5.54
N LEU A 301 20.68 -14.20 -5.55
CA LEU A 301 20.13 -13.16 -6.46
C LEU A 301 20.15 -13.60 -7.94
N THR A 302 21.21 -14.27 -8.38
CA THR A 302 21.37 -14.74 -9.75
C THR A 302 20.33 -15.79 -10.11
N GLU A 303 20.09 -16.75 -9.23
CA GLU A 303 19.12 -17.82 -9.41
C GLU A 303 17.68 -17.27 -9.32
N GLN A 304 17.43 -16.33 -8.42
CA GLN A 304 16.14 -15.61 -8.36
C GLN A 304 15.84 -14.82 -9.65
N LEU A 305 16.83 -14.17 -10.24
CA LEU A 305 16.66 -13.50 -11.53
C LEU A 305 16.42 -14.50 -12.67
N GLN A 306 17.08 -15.64 -12.66
CA GLN A 306 16.86 -16.69 -13.67
C GLN A 306 15.48 -17.33 -13.54
N SER A 307 14.97 -17.51 -12.32
CA SER A 307 13.63 -18.10 -12.08
C SER A 307 12.49 -17.20 -12.54
N ILE A 308 12.71 -15.90 -12.82
CA ILE A 308 11.69 -15.00 -13.40
C ILE A 308 11.18 -15.56 -14.74
N SER A 309 12.04 -16.19 -15.53
CA SER A 309 11.69 -16.78 -16.83
C SER A 309 11.17 -18.23 -16.75
N ASN A 310 11.14 -18.84 -15.56
CA ASN A 310 10.55 -20.14 -15.34
C ASN A 310 9.03 -20.06 -15.26
N ILE A 311 8.32 -20.43 -16.33
CA ILE A 311 6.86 -20.37 -16.42
C ILE A 311 6.19 -21.67 -15.96
N SER A 312 6.93 -22.77 -15.98
CA SER A 312 6.35 -24.12 -15.87
C SER A 312 6.41 -24.71 -14.45
N THR A 313 7.47 -24.45 -13.69
CA THR A 313 7.69 -25.08 -12.38
C THR A 313 7.72 -24.08 -11.22
N ASP A 314 8.06 -22.80 -11.46
CA ASP A 314 8.04 -21.79 -10.39
C ASP A 314 6.61 -21.57 -9.89
N ALA A 315 6.39 -21.88 -8.61
CA ALA A 315 5.05 -21.85 -7.98
C ALA A 315 4.33 -20.50 -8.12
N SER A 316 5.05 -19.37 -8.03
CA SER A 316 4.50 -18.03 -8.17
C SER A 316 4.01 -17.74 -9.60
N ASN A 317 4.75 -18.17 -10.61
CA ASN A 317 4.38 -17.98 -12.00
C ASN A 317 3.20 -18.89 -12.40
N VAL A 318 3.20 -20.16 -11.95
CA VAL A 318 2.09 -21.11 -12.16
C VAL A 318 0.80 -20.59 -11.49
N GLU A 319 0.89 -20.06 -10.27
CA GLU A 319 -0.27 -19.47 -9.58
C GLU A 319 -0.86 -18.30 -10.38
N ARG A 320 -0.02 -17.42 -10.95
CA ARG A 320 -0.50 -16.30 -11.78
C ARG A 320 -1.21 -16.80 -13.04
N LEU A 321 -0.66 -17.79 -13.72
CA LEU A 321 -1.31 -18.39 -14.90
C LEU A 321 -2.66 -19.01 -14.53
N ASN A 322 -2.76 -19.73 -13.42
CA ASN A 322 -4.00 -20.31 -12.94
C ASN A 322 -5.04 -19.23 -12.60
N ARG A 323 -4.63 -18.13 -11.97
CA ARG A 323 -5.52 -16.98 -11.71
C ARG A 323 -6.04 -16.36 -13.01
N TRP A 324 -5.18 -16.20 -14.04
CA TRP A 324 -5.59 -15.69 -15.34
C TRP A 324 -6.58 -16.64 -16.04
N ASN A 325 -6.28 -17.94 -16.05
CA ASN A 325 -7.17 -18.94 -16.62
C ASN A 325 -8.53 -18.96 -15.93
N SER A 326 -8.55 -18.91 -14.60
CA SER A 326 -9.80 -18.82 -13.82
C SER A 326 -10.58 -17.56 -14.17
N ALA A 327 -9.92 -16.40 -14.27
CA ALA A 327 -10.57 -15.14 -14.64
C ALA A 327 -11.17 -15.21 -16.06
N PHE A 328 -10.45 -15.76 -17.03
CA PHE A 328 -10.97 -15.94 -18.39
C PHE A 328 -12.16 -16.91 -18.45
N SER A 329 -12.14 -17.99 -17.66
CA SER A 329 -13.28 -18.91 -17.58
C SER A 329 -14.51 -18.20 -16.98
N MET A 330 -14.31 -17.44 -15.89
CA MET A 330 -15.40 -16.66 -15.28
C MET A 330 -16.01 -15.64 -16.24
N ILE A 331 -15.17 -14.89 -16.99
CA ILE A 331 -15.64 -13.93 -17.99
C ILE A 331 -16.40 -14.63 -19.13
N ARG A 332 -15.97 -15.84 -19.53
CA ARG A 332 -16.65 -16.61 -20.58
C ARG A 332 -18.02 -17.14 -20.14
N GLU A 333 -18.11 -17.58 -18.87
CA GLU A 333 -19.36 -18.12 -18.32
C GLU A 333 -20.36 -17.00 -17.99
N ARG A 334 -19.87 -15.88 -17.45
CA ARG A 334 -20.68 -14.73 -17.03
C ARG A 334 -19.96 -13.43 -17.38
N PRO A 335 -20.16 -12.89 -18.59
CA PRO A 335 -19.47 -11.70 -19.07
C PRO A 335 -19.90 -10.40 -18.34
N VAL A 336 -21.01 -10.42 -17.61
CA VAL A 336 -21.55 -9.31 -16.79
C VAL A 336 -22.00 -9.84 -15.45
#